data_a911f71cf2eedb417e204cdaecebdcf3
#
_entry.id   a911f71cf2eedb417e204cdaecebdcf3
#
_cell.length_a   1.000
_cell.length_b   1.000
_cell.length_c   1.000
_cell.angle_alpha   90.00
_cell.angle_beta   90.00
_cell.angle_gamma   90.00
#
_symmetry.space_group_name_H-M   'P 1'
#
loop_
_entity.id
_entity.type
_entity.pdbx_description
1 polymer ?
#
loop_
_entity_poly.entity_id
_entity_poly.type
_entity_poly.pdbx_seq_one_letter_code
_entity_poly.pdbx_strand_id
1 'polypeptide(L)'
;MPDEFVNAPELQTDVLLRSEQSAGHVSIMENLVRADSDGPPLHKHDFDEAFYMLEGELIFQIGDERFIRRAGEFAFAARNVVHALANHSEADARYLLVCTPAGLERHFARAEASSQGVEPPDWALQPSPEIIVAGPQLAREG
;
A
#
# COMPACT_ATOMS: atom_id res chain seq x y z
N MET A 1 10.02 -6.18 14.89
CA MET A 1 8.60 -6.34 14.56
C MET A 1 8.46 -6.73 13.12
N PRO A 2 7.92 -7.87 12.85
CA PRO A 2 7.73 -8.24 11.46
C PRO A 2 6.75 -7.30 10.78
N ASP A 3 7.03 -6.99 9.54
CA ASP A 3 6.17 -6.11 8.75
C ASP A 3 5.05 -6.94 8.13
N GLU A 4 4.19 -7.48 8.99
CA GLU A 4 3.08 -8.31 8.55
C GLU A 4 2.18 -7.61 7.53
N PHE A 5 2.15 -6.28 7.63
CA PHE A 5 1.33 -5.46 6.76
C PHE A 5 1.75 -5.57 5.29
N VAL A 6 3.06 -5.58 5.01
CA VAL A 6 3.56 -5.67 3.63
C VAL A 6 4.51 -6.84 3.45
N ASN A 7 4.33 -7.86 4.21
CA ASN A 7 5.17 -9.04 4.07
C ASN A 7 4.66 -9.89 2.91
N ALA A 8 4.65 -9.29 1.74
CA ALA A 8 4.06 -9.92 0.58
C ALA A 8 5.01 -9.82 -0.60
N PRO A 9 5.59 -10.94 -1.05
CA PRO A 9 6.45 -10.92 -2.24
C PRO A 9 5.70 -10.48 -3.49
N GLU A 10 4.38 -10.50 -3.46
CA GLU A 10 3.54 -10.07 -4.57
C GLU A 10 3.39 -8.55 -4.67
N LEU A 11 3.93 -7.77 -3.72
CA LEU A 11 3.92 -6.31 -3.79
C LEU A 11 5.31 -5.81 -4.13
N GLN A 12 5.43 -4.99 -5.18
CA GLN A 12 6.65 -4.30 -5.55
C GLN A 12 6.40 -2.81 -5.56
N THR A 13 7.30 -2.03 -4.97
CA THR A 13 7.14 -0.60 -4.78
C THR A 13 8.28 0.16 -5.47
N ASP A 14 7.90 1.20 -6.21
CA ASP A 14 8.84 2.16 -6.78
C ASP A 14 8.56 3.52 -6.17
N VAL A 15 9.49 4.04 -5.36
CA VAL A 15 9.29 5.30 -4.63
C VAL A 15 9.64 6.47 -5.54
N LEU A 16 8.65 7.30 -5.86
CA LEU A 16 8.81 8.43 -6.77
C LEU A 16 9.09 9.73 -6.02
N LEU A 17 8.50 9.91 -4.84
CA LEU A 17 8.70 11.11 -4.03
C LEU A 17 8.77 10.70 -2.56
N ARG A 18 9.84 11.09 -1.88
CA ARG A 18 10.09 10.72 -0.49
C ARG A 18 9.85 11.88 0.47
N SER A 19 9.74 11.53 1.75
CA SER A 19 9.62 12.51 2.84
C SER A 19 10.69 13.60 2.75
N GLU A 20 11.94 13.22 2.49
CA GLU A 20 13.06 14.16 2.45
C GLU A 20 12.92 15.20 1.34
N GLN A 21 12.22 14.85 0.27
CA GLN A 21 12.04 15.73 -0.88
C GLN A 21 10.83 16.66 -0.74
N SER A 22 9.90 16.33 0.16
CA SER A 22 8.66 17.09 0.32
C SER A 22 8.51 17.73 1.69
N ALA A 23 9.59 17.78 2.47
CA ALA A 23 9.55 18.26 3.86
C ALA A 23 8.52 17.51 4.70
N GLY A 24 8.30 16.23 4.41
CA GLY A 24 7.37 15.37 5.13
C GLY A 24 5.90 15.54 4.74
N HIS A 25 5.59 16.36 3.74
CA HIS A 25 4.19 16.66 3.42
C HIS A 25 3.52 15.56 2.61
N VAL A 26 4.24 14.96 1.66
CA VAL A 26 3.63 13.98 0.75
C VAL A 26 4.66 12.98 0.27
N SER A 27 4.25 11.73 0.11
CA SER A 27 5.05 10.74 -0.60
C SER A 27 4.21 10.15 -1.74
N ILE A 28 4.89 9.72 -2.79
CA ILE A 28 4.26 9.12 -3.97
C ILE A 28 5.02 7.86 -4.33
N MET A 29 4.28 6.78 -4.51
CA MET A 29 4.83 5.48 -4.89
C MET A 29 4.04 4.91 -6.04
N GLU A 30 4.71 4.16 -6.90
CA GLU A 30 4.01 3.32 -7.88
C GLU A 30 4.14 1.88 -7.39
N ASN A 31 3.03 1.22 -7.19
CA ASN A 31 2.99 -0.14 -6.67
C ASN A 31 2.48 -1.12 -7.72
N LEU A 32 3.15 -2.27 -7.79
CA LEU A 32 2.71 -3.41 -8.60
C LEU A 32 2.18 -4.47 -7.65
N VAL A 33 0.95 -4.90 -7.86
CA VAL A 33 0.33 -5.99 -7.09
C VAL A 33 0.11 -7.16 -8.04
N ARG A 34 0.78 -8.28 -7.76
CA ARG A 34 0.67 -9.47 -8.60
C ARG A 34 -0.75 -9.99 -8.65
N ALA A 35 -1.07 -10.66 -9.75
CA ALA A 35 -2.33 -11.37 -9.90
C ALA A 35 -2.52 -12.37 -8.76
N ASP A 36 -3.78 -12.60 -8.39
CA ASP A 36 -4.14 -13.61 -7.41
C ASP A 36 -3.46 -13.38 -6.06
N SER A 37 -3.47 -12.14 -5.58
CA SER A 37 -2.85 -11.73 -4.32
C SER A 37 -3.92 -11.27 -3.33
N ASP A 38 -3.83 -11.77 -2.10
CA ASP A 38 -4.80 -11.42 -1.05
C ASP A 38 -4.55 -10.05 -0.44
N GLY A 39 -3.39 -9.46 -0.68
CA GLY A 39 -3.07 -8.14 -0.17
C GLY A 39 -2.86 -8.10 1.34
N PRO A 40 -2.76 -6.88 1.90
CA PRO A 40 -2.59 -6.72 3.34
C PRO A 40 -3.89 -6.97 4.08
N PRO A 41 -3.81 -7.26 5.40
CA PRO A 41 -5.03 -7.33 6.21
C PRO A 41 -5.67 -5.95 6.36
N LEU A 42 -6.92 -5.92 6.78
CA LEU A 42 -7.59 -4.66 7.14
C LEU A 42 -6.78 -3.94 8.21
N HIS A 43 -6.54 -2.66 8.00
CA HIS A 43 -5.66 -1.86 8.86
C HIS A 43 -6.06 -0.40 8.82
N LYS A 44 -5.49 0.39 9.73
CA LYS A 44 -5.68 1.84 9.75
C LYS A 44 -4.39 2.52 10.19
N HIS A 45 -4.29 3.81 9.88
CA HIS A 45 -3.13 4.62 10.22
C HIS A 45 -3.50 6.11 10.20
N ASP A 46 -2.63 6.95 10.73
CA ASP A 46 -2.89 8.37 10.89
C ASP A 46 -2.32 9.19 9.73
N PHE A 47 -2.64 8.79 8.52
CA PHE A 47 -2.37 9.57 7.30
C PHE A 47 -3.37 9.17 6.23
N ASP A 48 -3.57 10.10 5.26
CA ASP A 48 -4.50 9.87 4.16
C ASP A 48 -3.79 9.14 3.02
N GLU A 49 -4.53 8.29 2.30
CA GLU A 49 -4.02 7.61 1.12
C GLU A 49 -4.95 7.78 -0.06
N ALA A 50 -4.41 8.20 -1.19
CA ALA A 50 -5.14 8.20 -2.45
C ALA A 50 -4.50 7.15 -3.37
N PHE A 51 -5.35 6.34 -4.00
CA PHE A 51 -4.94 5.25 -4.90
C PHE A 51 -5.46 5.58 -6.29
N TYR A 52 -4.57 5.77 -7.26
CA TYR A 52 -4.98 6.01 -8.63
C TYR A 52 -4.56 4.83 -9.50
N MET A 53 -5.52 4.13 -10.10
CA MET A 53 -5.25 2.92 -10.87
C MET A 53 -4.64 3.24 -12.22
N LEU A 54 -3.50 2.63 -12.51
CA LEU A 54 -2.80 2.77 -13.79
C LEU A 54 -3.07 1.60 -14.72
N GLU A 55 -3.19 0.40 -14.16
CA GLU A 55 -3.30 -0.84 -14.93
C GLU A 55 -4.01 -1.90 -14.09
N GLY A 56 -4.84 -2.72 -14.73
CA GLY A 56 -5.53 -3.81 -14.06
C GLY A 56 -6.66 -3.35 -13.16
N GLU A 57 -7.00 -4.19 -12.21
CA GLU A 57 -8.06 -3.88 -11.25
C GLU A 57 -7.67 -4.36 -9.86
N LEU A 58 -8.16 -3.65 -8.85
CA LEU A 58 -8.03 -4.06 -7.44
C LEU A 58 -9.39 -3.98 -6.79
N ILE A 59 -9.60 -4.87 -5.82
CA ILE A 59 -10.74 -4.74 -4.94
C ILE A 59 -10.29 -4.00 -3.69
N PHE A 60 -11.12 -3.04 -3.26
CA PHE A 60 -10.87 -2.24 -2.06
C PHE A 60 -11.99 -2.44 -1.07
N GLN A 61 -11.63 -2.38 0.20
CA GLN A 61 -12.63 -2.13 1.25
C GLN A 61 -12.17 -0.89 2.00
N ILE A 62 -13.03 0.12 2.09
CA ILE A 62 -12.75 1.36 2.81
C ILE A 62 -13.94 1.60 3.74
N GLY A 63 -13.69 1.53 5.05
CA GLY A 63 -14.78 1.48 6.02
C GLY A 63 -15.64 0.26 5.75
N ASP A 64 -16.92 0.48 5.57
CA ASP A 64 -17.89 -0.61 5.32
C ASP A 64 -18.15 -0.84 3.83
N GLU A 65 -17.53 -0.05 2.96
CA GLU A 65 -17.77 -0.14 1.52
C GLU A 65 -16.72 -1.02 0.86
N ARG A 66 -17.18 -1.92 -0.02
CA ARG A 66 -16.33 -2.80 -0.79
C ARG A 66 -16.62 -2.61 -2.27
N PHE A 67 -15.59 -2.36 -3.06
CA PHE A 67 -15.76 -2.02 -4.47
C PHE A 67 -14.50 -2.35 -5.27
N ILE A 68 -14.65 -2.39 -6.59
CA ILE A 68 -13.53 -2.61 -7.51
C ILE A 68 -13.21 -1.29 -8.20
N ARG A 69 -11.91 -1.04 -8.41
CA ARG A 69 -11.45 0.08 -9.23
C ARG A 69 -10.53 -0.44 -10.32
N ARG A 70 -10.66 0.14 -11.50
CA ARG A 70 -9.91 -0.23 -12.69
C ARG A 70 -9.09 0.95 -13.19
N ALA A 71 -8.22 0.71 -14.19
CA ALA A 71 -7.36 1.75 -14.74
C ALA A 71 -8.13 3.04 -15.01
N GLY A 72 -7.57 4.18 -14.58
CA GLY A 72 -8.20 5.49 -14.71
C GLY A 72 -9.12 5.87 -13.57
N GLU A 73 -9.38 4.95 -12.64
CA GLU A 73 -10.24 5.21 -11.49
C GLU A 73 -9.41 5.36 -10.22
N PHE A 74 -9.99 5.95 -9.18
CA PHE A 74 -9.26 6.15 -7.93
C PHE A 74 -10.10 5.72 -6.72
N ALA A 75 -9.41 5.55 -5.60
CA ALA A 75 -10.01 5.32 -4.30
C ALA A 75 -9.29 6.20 -3.28
N PHE A 76 -9.97 6.56 -2.20
CA PHE A 76 -9.39 7.38 -1.16
C PHE A 76 -9.72 6.79 0.20
N ALA A 77 -8.68 6.59 1.02
CA ALA A 77 -8.81 6.14 2.40
C ALA A 77 -8.35 7.27 3.31
N ALA A 78 -9.31 7.88 4.01
CA ALA A 78 -9.01 8.94 4.97
C ALA A 78 -8.25 8.35 6.17
N ARG A 79 -7.47 9.18 6.85
CA ARG A 79 -6.73 8.75 8.03
C ARG A 79 -7.66 8.11 9.07
N ASN A 80 -7.17 7.06 9.68
CA ASN A 80 -7.86 6.30 10.73
C ASN A 80 -9.13 5.56 10.27
N VAL A 81 -9.40 5.51 8.97
CA VAL A 81 -10.46 4.68 8.43
C VAL A 81 -9.88 3.32 8.06
N VAL A 82 -10.49 2.25 8.57
CA VAL A 82 -10.04 0.88 8.31
C VAL A 82 -10.19 0.57 6.82
N HIS A 83 -9.13 0.03 6.22
CA HIS A 83 -9.15 -0.27 4.78
C HIS A 83 -8.19 -1.39 4.42
N ALA A 84 -8.36 -1.93 3.21
CA ALA A 84 -7.44 -2.89 2.60
C ALA A 84 -7.70 -2.95 1.10
N LEU A 85 -6.77 -3.57 0.39
CA LEU A 85 -6.93 -3.86 -1.03
C LEU A 85 -6.43 -5.27 -1.32
N ALA A 86 -6.86 -5.83 -2.44
CA ALA A 86 -6.39 -7.13 -2.90
C ALA A 86 -6.52 -7.21 -4.42
N ASN A 87 -5.73 -8.08 -5.02
CA ASN A 87 -5.85 -8.37 -6.44
C ASN A 87 -6.35 -9.80 -6.62
N HIS A 88 -7.66 -9.97 -6.66
CA HIS A 88 -8.29 -11.27 -6.86
C HIS A 88 -8.47 -11.61 -8.34
N SER A 89 -7.92 -10.78 -9.24
CA SER A 89 -8.01 -10.99 -10.68
C SER A 89 -6.85 -11.86 -11.17
N GLU A 90 -6.89 -12.20 -12.46
CA GLU A 90 -5.88 -13.04 -13.08
C GLU A 90 -4.76 -12.24 -13.75
N ALA A 91 -4.77 -10.91 -13.60
CA ALA A 91 -3.75 -10.04 -14.19
C ALA A 91 -3.13 -9.14 -13.12
N ASP A 92 -1.86 -8.79 -13.31
CA ASP A 92 -1.18 -7.85 -12.41
C ASP A 92 -1.86 -6.49 -12.45
N ALA A 93 -1.75 -5.73 -11.38
CA ALA A 93 -2.31 -4.39 -11.27
C ALA A 93 -1.22 -3.40 -10.85
N ARG A 94 -1.36 -2.15 -11.30
CA ARG A 94 -0.47 -1.05 -10.93
C ARG A 94 -1.28 0.13 -10.48
N TYR A 95 -0.80 0.82 -9.47
CA TYR A 95 -1.45 2.04 -9.00
C TYR A 95 -0.42 3.02 -8.44
N LEU A 96 -0.77 4.30 -8.51
CA LEU A 96 -0.03 5.34 -7.79
C LEU A 96 -0.64 5.46 -6.40
N LEU A 97 0.22 5.55 -5.40
CA LEU A 97 -0.18 5.76 -4.01
C LEU A 97 0.35 7.10 -3.55
N VAL A 98 -0.54 7.96 -3.12
CA VAL A 98 -0.19 9.28 -2.57
C VAL A 98 -0.55 9.30 -1.11
N CYS A 99 0.44 9.55 -0.25
CA CYS A 99 0.27 9.57 1.21
C CYS A 99 0.52 10.98 1.75
N THR A 100 -0.35 11.46 2.61
CA THR A 100 -0.20 12.75 3.29
C THR A 100 -0.58 12.63 4.76
N PRO A 101 0.37 12.89 5.68
CA PRO A 101 1.79 13.18 5.47
C PRO A 101 2.58 11.99 4.93
N ALA A 102 3.79 12.25 4.52
CA ALA A 102 4.71 11.24 4.00
C ALA A 102 5.22 10.31 5.11
N GLY A 103 5.85 9.21 4.71
CA GLY A 103 6.53 8.30 5.63
C GLY A 103 6.33 6.83 5.31
N LEU A 104 5.21 6.48 4.70
CA LEU A 104 4.91 5.07 4.40
C LEU A 104 5.92 4.46 3.43
N GLU A 105 6.53 5.26 2.59
CA GLU A 105 7.54 4.79 1.64
C GLU A 105 8.72 4.11 2.34
N ARG A 106 9.03 4.53 3.56
CA ARG A 106 10.10 3.92 4.35
C ARG A 106 9.77 2.49 4.74
N HIS A 107 8.53 2.28 5.13
CA HIS A 107 8.03 0.96 5.50
C HIS A 107 8.07 0.01 4.29
N PHE A 108 7.55 0.46 3.15
CA PHE A 108 7.54 -0.35 1.94
C PHE A 108 8.97 -0.66 1.45
N ALA A 109 9.87 0.32 1.50
CA ALA A 109 11.24 0.10 1.07
C ALA A 109 11.96 -0.94 1.94
N ARG A 110 11.72 -0.91 3.26
CA ARG A 110 12.28 -1.92 4.16
C ARG A 110 11.72 -3.31 3.87
N ALA A 111 10.41 -3.39 3.67
CA ALA A 111 9.76 -4.67 3.39
C ALA A 111 10.25 -5.28 2.08
N GLU A 112 10.39 -4.47 1.04
CA GLU A 112 10.87 -4.94 -0.24
C GLU A 112 12.33 -5.40 -0.14
N ALA A 113 13.18 -4.64 0.53
CA ALA A 113 14.57 -5.02 0.74
C ALA A 113 14.67 -6.34 1.50
N SER A 114 13.85 -6.49 2.54
CA SER A 114 13.82 -7.72 3.32
C SER A 114 13.42 -8.93 2.45
N SER A 115 12.43 -8.75 1.57
CA SER A 115 11.99 -9.83 0.70
C SER A 115 13.06 -10.24 -0.31
N GLN A 116 13.96 -9.31 -0.66
CA GLN A 116 15.06 -9.58 -1.60
C GLN A 116 16.35 -9.98 -0.91
N GLY A 117 16.39 -9.99 0.41
CA GLY A 117 17.59 -10.32 1.17
C GLY A 117 18.69 -9.29 1.05
N VAL A 118 18.34 -8.03 0.83
CA VAL A 118 19.31 -6.94 0.70
C VAL A 118 19.06 -5.87 1.75
N GLU A 119 20.07 -5.00 1.97
CA GLU A 119 19.93 -3.89 2.90
C GLU A 119 19.06 -2.80 2.31
N PRO A 120 18.15 -2.20 3.08
CA PRO A 120 17.39 -1.07 2.60
C PRO A 120 18.26 0.17 2.47
N PRO A 121 17.84 1.14 1.65
CA PRO A 121 18.58 2.42 1.59
C PRO A 121 18.51 3.15 2.93
N ASP A 122 19.50 4.00 3.20
CA ASP A 122 19.62 4.71 4.48
C ASP A 122 18.35 5.49 4.82
N TRP A 123 17.75 6.15 3.85
CA TRP A 123 16.55 6.95 4.11
C TRP A 123 15.36 6.11 4.61
N ALA A 124 15.35 4.82 4.28
CA ALA A 124 14.27 3.92 4.71
C ALA A 124 14.43 3.49 6.17
N LEU A 125 15.59 3.73 6.77
CA LEU A 125 15.85 3.37 8.17
C LEU A 125 15.25 4.39 9.16
N GLN A 126 14.79 5.54 8.66
CA GLN A 126 14.09 6.51 9.49
C GLN A 126 12.72 5.98 9.90
N PRO A 127 12.16 6.50 11.00
CA PRO A 127 10.86 6.03 11.45
C PRO A 127 9.77 6.17 10.40
N SER A 128 8.85 5.21 10.36
CA SER A 128 7.68 5.25 9.50
C SER A 128 6.42 5.29 10.37
N PRO A 129 5.27 5.70 9.81
CA PRO A 129 4.03 5.75 10.58
C PRO A 129 3.63 4.38 11.11
N GLU A 130 2.98 4.38 12.26
CA GLU A 130 2.43 3.16 12.84
C GLU A 130 1.24 2.68 12.00
N ILE A 131 1.17 1.38 11.77
CA ILE A 131 0.05 0.77 11.08
C ILE A 131 -0.60 -0.22 12.02
N ILE A 132 -1.90 -0.06 12.23
CA ILE A 132 -2.66 -0.87 13.20
C ILE A 132 -3.51 -1.87 12.41
N VAL A 133 -3.22 -3.16 12.58
CA VAL A 133 -4.02 -4.22 11.95
C VAL A 133 -5.35 -4.30 12.67
N ALA A 134 -6.44 -4.28 11.91
CA ALA A 134 -7.80 -4.18 12.44
C ALA A 134 -8.73 -5.31 11.97
N GLY A 135 -8.23 -6.24 11.17
CA GLY A 135 -9.05 -7.35 10.69
C GLY A 135 -8.28 -8.25 9.75
N PRO A 136 -8.94 -9.23 9.13
CA PRO A 136 -8.29 -10.16 8.22
C PRO A 136 -8.08 -9.55 6.83
N GLN A 137 -7.39 -10.29 5.98
CA GLN A 137 -7.33 -9.97 4.55
C GLN A 137 -8.73 -10.04 3.95
N LEU A 138 -8.95 -9.36 2.82
CA LEU A 138 -10.26 -9.35 2.18
C LEU A 138 -10.63 -10.75 1.70
N ALA A 139 -11.84 -11.17 2.05
CA ALA A 139 -12.33 -12.48 1.66
C ALA A 139 -12.60 -12.51 0.15
N ARG A 140 -12.31 -13.65 -0.46
CA ARG A 140 -12.60 -13.83 -1.88
C ARG A 140 -14.09 -14.08 -2.08
N GLU A 141 -14.59 -13.56 -3.20
CA GLU A 141 -15.94 -13.85 -3.63
C GLU A 141 -16.01 -15.30 -4.06
N GLY A 142 -16.96 -15.98 -3.55
CA GLY A 142 -16.99 -17.37 -3.81
C GLY A 142 -18.09 -17.98 -4.48
#